data_0788c26fb6c00d1e57d7a12d711b9a07
#
_entry.id   0788c26fb6c00d1e57d7a12d711b9a07
#
_cell.length_a   1.000
_cell.length_b   1.000
_cell.length_c   1.000
_cell.angle_alpha   90.00
_cell.angle_beta   90.00
_cell.angle_gamma   90.00
#
_symmetry.space_group_name_H-M   'P 1'
#
loop_
_entity.id
_entity.type
_entity.pdbx_description
1 polymer ?
#
loop_
_entity_poly.entity_id
_entity_poly.type
_entity_poly.pdbx_seq_one_letter_code
_entity_poly.pdbx_strand_id
1 'polypeptide(L)'
;MLRASQPEDMEEIVEIWLLASLQAHDFVDASCWWQAQEELRTRYLDHARIWVFEERGDLLGFMALVDDYLAALFVRPDRQGRGVGHALLQEARSRCAELHTRVFVENEPAVRFYRRHGFEIGGEVSDPLTGHLQYQMHYQAV
;
A
#
# COMPACT_ATOMS: atom_id res chain seq x y z
N MET A 1 -16.01 1.18 6.38
CA MET A 1 -15.68 0.64 7.71
C MET A 1 -14.47 -0.27 7.65
N LEU A 2 -13.56 -0.07 8.54
CA LEU A 2 -12.32 -0.84 8.61
C LEU A 2 -12.55 -2.20 9.27
N ARG A 3 -12.01 -3.25 8.69
CA ARG A 3 -12.05 -4.59 9.28
C ARG A 3 -10.87 -5.43 8.81
N ALA A 4 -10.59 -6.51 9.55
CA ALA A 4 -9.60 -7.48 9.10
C ALA A 4 -10.08 -8.16 7.82
N SER A 5 -9.14 -8.49 6.93
CA SER A 5 -9.49 -9.17 5.69
C SER A 5 -9.87 -10.63 5.94
N GLN A 6 -10.63 -11.18 5.00
CA GLN A 6 -11.03 -12.59 4.98
C GLN A 6 -10.55 -13.21 3.66
N PRO A 7 -10.44 -14.55 3.58
CA PRO A 7 -9.96 -15.19 2.36
C PRO A 7 -10.74 -14.80 1.10
N GLU A 8 -12.05 -14.55 1.24
CA GLU A 8 -12.93 -14.14 0.14
C GLU A 8 -12.60 -12.76 -0.42
N ASP A 9 -11.87 -11.95 0.33
CA ASP A 9 -11.50 -10.59 -0.08
C ASP A 9 -10.33 -10.57 -1.07
N MET A 10 -9.60 -11.68 -1.20
CA MET A 10 -8.32 -11.71 -1.91
C MET A 10 -8.42 -11.21 -3.35
N GLU A 11 -9.44 -11.61 -4.09
CA GLU A 11 -9.58 -11.20 -5.49
C GLU A 11 -9.77 -9.69 -5.62
N GLU A 12 -10.60 -9.09 -4.75
CA GLU A 12 -10.78 -7.63 -4.76
C GLU A 12 -9.53 -6.90 -4.30
N ILE A 13 -8.80 -7.45 -3.33
CA ILE A 13 -7.53 -6.86 -2.86
C ILE A 13 -6.54 -6.79 -4.02
N VAL A 14 -6.37 -7.88 -4.76
CA VAL A 14 -5.45 -7.92 -5.90
C VAL A 14 -5.91 -6.95 -6.99
N GLU A 15 -7.22 -6.85 -7.23
CA GLU A 15 -7.77 -5.90 -8.21
C GLU A 15 -7.46 -4.46 -7.81
N ILE A 16 -7.64 -4.09 -6.53
CA ILE A 16 -7.33 -2.75 -6.04
C ILE A 16 -5.85 -2.44 -6.24
N TRP A 17 -4.99 -3.40 -5.87
CA TRP A 17 -3.55 -3.24 -6.05
C TRP A 17 -3.19 -2.98 -7.51
N LEU A 18 -3.75 -3.77 -8.42
CA LEU A 18 -3.47 -3.64 -9.85
C LEU A 18 -3.94 -2.29 -10.39
N LEU A 19 -5.20 -1.93 -10.14
CA LEU A 19 -5.77 -0.67 -10.65
C LEU A 19 -5.04 0.54 -10.09
N ALA A 20 -4.76 0.54 -8.80
CA ALA A 20 -4.05 1.65 -8.17
C ALA A 20 -2.60 1.75 -8.66
N SER A 21 -1.93 0.61 -8.87
CA SER A 21 -0.56 0.60 -9.40
C SER A 21 -0.49 1.10 -10.84
N LEU A 22 -1.44 0.69 -11.67
CA LEU A 22 -1.51 1.17 -13.06
C LEU A 22 -1.71 2.68 -13.13
N GLN A 23 -2.51 3.24 -12.24
CA GLN A 23 -2.73 4.68 -12.19
C GLN A 23 -1.54 5.44 -11.60
N ALA A 24 -1.07 5.03 -10.43
CA ALA A 24 -0.08 5.79 -9.66
C ALA A 24 1.34 5.60 -10.19
N HIS A 25 1.61 4.49 -10.85
CA HIS A 25 2.96 4.13 -11.30
C HIS A 25 3.01 4.02 -12.82
N ASP A 26 2.53 5.05 -13.51
CA ASP A 26 2.48 5.09 -14.97
C ASP A 26 3.86 5.20 -15.63
N PHE A 27 4.89 5.52 -14.85
CA PHE A 27 6.29 5.51 -15.27
C PHE A 27 6.86 4.10 -15.41
N VAL A 28 6.13 3.07 -14.96
CA VAL A 28 6.50 1.66 -15.08
C VAL A 28 5.64 1.03 -16.16
N ASP A 29 6.24 0.16 -16.99
CA ASP A 29 5.48 -0.56 -18.00
C ASP A 29 4.35 -1.35 -17.35
N ALA A 30 3.12 -1.22 -17.88
CA ALA A 30 1.93 -1.87 -17.32
C ALA A 30 2.08 -3.39 -17.21
N SER A 31 2.84 -4.01 -18.12
CA SER A 31 3.06 -5.46 -18.08
C SER A 31 3.73 -5.93 -16.78
N CYS A 32 4.54 -5.07 -16.16
CA CYS A 32 5.17 -5.40 -14.88
C CYS A 32 4.12 -5.68 -13.80
N TRP A 33 3.07 -4.85 -13.75
CA TRP A 33 2.01 -5.00 -12.75
C TRP A 33 1.16 -6.23 -13.04
N TRP A 34 0.83 -6.46 -14.31
CA TRP A 34 0.06 -7.65 -14.70
C TRP A 34 0.80 -8.94 -14.33
N GLN A 35 2.11 -8.97 -14.58
CA GLN A 35 2.93 -10.15 -14.28
C GLN A 35 3.16 -10.35 -12.78
N ALA A 36 3.15 -9.27 -12.01
CA ALA A 36 3.45 -9.32 -10.58
C ALA A 36 2.28 -9.79 -9.72
N GLN A 37 1.08 -9.96 -10.28
CA GLN A 37 -0.11 -10.32 -9.51
C GLN A 37 0.05 -11.62 -8.72
N GLU A 38 0.59 -12.66 -9.34
CA GLU A 38 0.77 -13.95 -8.67
C GLU A 38 1.81 -13.86 -7.55
N GLU A 39 2.89 -13.14 -7.79
CA GLU A 39 3.91 -12.92 -6.77
C GLU A 39 3.34 -12.14 -5.58
N LEU A 40 2.48 -11.17 -5.84
CA LEU A 40 1.80 -10.44 -4.78
C LEU A 40 0.99 -11.39 -3.89
N ARG A 41 0.20 -12.27 -4.50
CA ARG A 41 -0.61 -13.24 -3.75
C ARG A 41 0.24 -14.17 -2.89
N THR A 42 1.29 -14.73 -3.47
CA THR A 42 2.06 -15.80 -2.83
C THR A 42 3.11 -15.29 -1.88
N ARG A 43 3.77 -14.17 -2.20
CA ARG A 43 4.88 -13.66 -1.39
C ARG A 43 4.45 -12.74 -0.28
N TYR A 44 3.49 -11.86 -0.56
CA TYR A 44 3.15 -10.81 0.38
C TYR A 44 1.84 -11.07 1.09
N LEU A 45 0.77 -11.32 0.34
CA LEU A 45 -0.56 -11.36 0.92
C LEU A 45 -0.79 -12.60 1.78
N ASP A 46 -0.14 -13.73 1.48
CA ASP A 46 -0.25 -14.94 2.28
C ASP A 46 0.41 -14.82 3.64
N HIS A 47 1.37 -13.91 3.79
CA HIS A 47 2.16 -13.77 5.02
C HIS A 47 1.87 -12.48 5.77
N ALA A 48 1.09 -11.59 5.18
CA ALA A 48 0.81 -10.29 5.77
C ALA A 48 -0.48 -10.31 6.59
N ARG A 49 -0.53 -9.42 7.58
CA ARG A 49 -1.80 -9.09 8.25
C ARG A 49 -2.43 -7.98 7.42
N ILE A 50 -3.68 -8.18 6.99
CA ILE A 50 -4.34 -7.27 6.05
C ILE A 50 -5.63 -6.73 6.65
N TRP A 51 -5.82 -5.42 6.50
CA TRP A 51 -7.07 -4.74 6.81
C TRP A 51 -7.63 -4.13 5.55
N VAL A 52 -8.96 -4.15 5.46
CA VAL A 52 -9.68 -3.59 4.31
C VAL A 52 -10.63 -2.50 4.79
N PHE A 53 -10.91 -1.56 3.92
CA PHE A 53 -11.94 -0.54 4.14
C PHE A 53 -13.13 -0.88 3.26
N GLU A 54 -14.24 -1.24 3.88
CA GLU A 54 -15.46 -1.66 3.18
C GLU A 54 -16.56 -0.65 3.37
N GLU A 55 -17.29 -0.37 2.31
CA GLU A 55 -18.46 0.50 2.35
C GLU A 55 -19.52 -0.08 1.43
N ARG A 56 -20.70 -0.39 1.99
CA ARG A 56 -21.85 -0.93 1.25
C ARG A 56 -21.51 -2.19 0.45
N GLY A 57 -20.68 -3.05 1.01
CA GLY A 57 -20.30 -4.31 0.37
C GLY A 57 -19.13 -4.22 -0.59
N ASP A 58 -18.63 -3.01 -0.87
CA ASP A 58 -17.49 -2.81 -1.77
C ASP A 58 -16.22 -2.53 -0.98
N LEU A 59 -15.11 -3.13 -1.38
CA LEU A 59 -13.81 -2.79 -0.84
C LEU A 59 -13.28 -1.54 -1.54
N LEU A 60 -12.97 -0.52 -0.76
CA LEU A 60 -12.44 0.75 -1.27
C LEU A 60 -10.93 0.82 -1.21
N GLY A 61 -10.30 0.07 -0.32
CA GLY A 61 -8.87 0.06 -0.16
C GLY A 61 -8.43 -1.02 0.82
N PHE A 62 -7.11 -1.20 0.92
CA PHE A 62 -6.54 -2.15 1.86
C PHE A 62 -5.15 -1.71 2.29
N MET A 63 -4.69 -2.25 3.43
CA MET A 63 -3.29 -2.15 3.82
C MET A 63 -2.81 -3.49 4.34
N ALA A 64 -1.52 -3.77 4.17
CA ALA A 64 -0.90 -5.02 4.57
C ALA A 64 0.35 -4.74 5.40
N LEU A 65 0.46 -5.43 6.54
CA LEU A 65 1.60 -5.34 7.43
C LEU A 65 2.33 -6.69 7.50
N VAL A 66 3.65 -6.63 7.36
CA VAL A 66 4.54 -7.74 7.65
C VAL A 66 5.45 -7.25 8.78
N ASP A 67 5.16 -7.66 10.02
CA ASP A 67 5.77 -7.10 11.23
C ASP A 67 5.55 -5.58 11.26
N ASP A 68 6.60 -4.76 11.28
CA ASP A 68 6.51 -3.31 11.26
C ASP A 68 6.69 -2.72 9.85
N TYR A 69 6.75 -3.56 8.83
CA TYR A 69 6.83 -3.13 7.45
C TYR A 69 5.44 -2.99 6.85
N LEU A 70 5.09 -1.78 6.43
CA LEU A 70 3.86 -1.51 5.71
C LEU A 70 4.10 -1.90 4.25
N ALA A 71 3.76 -3.14 3.92
CA ALA A 71 4.06 -3.74 2.63
C ALA A 71 3.16 -3.19 1.52
N ALA A 72 1.94 -2.76 1.86
CA ALA A 72 0.99 -2.22 0.90
C ALA A 72 0.00 -1.30 1.57
N LEU A 73 -0.39 -0.24 0.88
CA LEU A 73 -1.51 0.63 1.23
C LEU A 73 -2.03 1.21 -0.07
N PHE A 74 -3.18 0.77 -0.49
CA PHE A 74 -3.77 1.15 -1.77
C PHE A 74 -5.25 1.46 -1.62
N VAL A 75 -5.72 2.46 -2.37
CA VAL A 75 -7.12 2.87 -2.43
C VAL A 75 -7.56 2.82 -3.89
N ARG A 76 -8.79 2.34 -4.14
CA ARG A 76 -9.34 2.35 -5.51
C ARG A 76 -9.19 3.74 -6.10
N PRO A 77 -8.74 3.84 -7.37
CA PRO A 77 -8.53 5.15 -7.99
C PRO A 77 -9.77 6.04 -7.98
N ASP A 78 -10.96 5.48 -8.14
CA ASP A 78 -12.22 6.21 -8.16
C ASP A 78 -12.77 6.55 -6.76
N ARG A 79 -12.06 6.13 -5.71
CA ARG A 79 -12.45 6.37 -4.30
C ARG A 79 -11.40 7.13 -3.51
N GLN A 80 -10.39 7.65 -4.16
CA GLN A 80 -9.37 8.47 -3.51
C GLN A 80 -9.93 9.84 -3.12
N GLY A 81 -9.28 10.49 -2.14
CA GLY A 81 -9.70 11.79 -1.68
C GLY A 81 -10.86 11.78 -0.68
N ARG A 82 -11.24 10.61 -0.17
CA ARG A 82 -12.35 10.44 0.79
C ARG A 82 -11.89 10.03 2.19
N GLY A 83 -10.59 10.07 2.45
CA GLY A 83 -10.06 9.70 3.76
C GLY A 83 -9.85 8.21 3.97
N VAL A 84 -10.01 7.37 2.95
CA VAL A 84 -9.80 5.92 3.07
C VAL A 84 -8.33 5.61 3.37
N GLY A 85 -7.40 6.22 2.64
CA GLY A 85 -5.97 6.05 2.89
C GLY A 85 -5.57 6.49 4.29
N HIS A 86 -6.11 7.62 4.75
CA HIS A 86 -5.87 8.11 6.10
C HIS A 86 -6.35 7.10 7.15
N ALA A 87 -7.56 6.55 6.98
CA ALA A 87 -8.11 5.58 7.91
C ALA A 87 -7.27 4.30 7.98
N LEU A 88 -6.82 3.82 6.82
CA LEU A 88 -5.96 2.64 6.74
C LEU A 88 -4.61 2.88 7.43
N LEU A 89 -4.01 4.03 7.19
CA LEU A 89 -2.72 4.38 7.80
C LEU A 89 -2.87 4.56 9.32
N GLN A 90 -3.97 5.13 9.78
CA GLN A 90 -4.25 5.25 11.21
C GLN A 90 -4.32 3.89 11.88
N GLU A 91 -4.94 2.90 11.23
CA GLU A 91 -4.97 1.53 11.75
C GLU A 91 -3.56 0.95 11.85
N ALA A 92 -2.72 1.16 10.84
CA ALA A 92 -1.33 0.70 10.88
C ALA A 92 -0.56 1.34 12.03
N ARG A 93 -0.73 2.66 12.22
CA ARG A 93 -0.07 3.39 13.32
C ARG A 93 -0.57 2.96 14.69
N SER A 94 -1.80 2.52 14.79
CA SER A 94 -2.33 2.02 16.06
C SER A 94 -1.76 0.65 16.43
N ARG A 95 -1.27 -0.08 15.44
CA ARG A 95 -0.77 -1.44 15.65
C ARG A 95 0.74 -1.51 15.83
N CYS A 96 1.46 -0.52 15.31
CA CYS A 96 2.92 -0.49 15.36
C CYS A 96 3.39 0.89 15.80
N ALA A 97 4.21 0.92 16.85
CA ALA A 97 4.84 2.17 17.29
C ALA A 97 5.84 2.71 16.27
N GLU A 98 6.35 1.81 15.44
CA GLU A 98 7.32 2.12 14.40
C GLU A 98 6.88 1.44 13.12
N LEU A 99 6.96 2.16 12.00
CA LEU A 99 6.59 1.64 10.68
C LEU A 99 7.67 1.97 9.67
N HIS A 100 7.90 1.04 8.75
CA HIS A 100 8.77 1.21 7.60
C HIS A 100 7.96 0.97 6.35
N THR A 101 8.26 1.69 5.27
CA THR A 101 7.66 1.44 3.96
C THR A 101 8.60 1.88 2.85
N ARG A 102 8.27 1.51 1.63
CA ARG A 102 8.98 1.94 0.43
C ARG A 102 8.00 2.59 -0.52
N VAL A 103 8.40 3.72 -1.10
CA VAL A 103 7.55 4.50 -1.99
C VAL A 103 8.38 4.89 -3.20
N PHE A 104 7.86 4.64 -4.40
CA PHE A 104 8.56 5.08 -5.61
C PHE A 104 8.78 6.59 -5.57
N VAL A 105 10.02 7.01 -5.86
CA VAL A 105 10.39 8.43 -5.88
C VAL A 105 9.48 9.23 -6.82
N GLU A 106 9.12 8.61 -7.95
CA GLU A 106 8.28 9.25 -8.95
C GLU A 106 6.80 9.32 -8.57
N ASN A 107 6.38 8.60 -7.54
CA ASN A 107 5.01 8.67 -7.03
C ASN A 107 4.91 9.81 -6.00
N GLU A 108 4.96 11.04 -6.48
CA GLU A 108 4.96 12.22 -5.62
C GLU A 108 3.74 12.34 -4.70
N PRO A 109 2.51 12.04 -5.16
CA PRO A 109 1.36 12.11 -4.25
C PRO A 109 1.50 11.18 -3.04
N ALA A 110 2.03 9.96 -3.23
CA ALA A 110 2.23 9.02 -2.13
C ALA A 110 3.33 9.52 -1.19
N VAL A 111 4.43 10.04 -1.73
CA VAL A 111 5.51 10.61 -0.91
C VAL A 111 4.95 11.72 -0.01
N ARG A 112 4.18 12.64 -0.58
CA ARG A 112 3.56 13.73 0.19
C ARG A 112 2.58 13.20 1.24
N PHE A 113 1.80 12.18 0.89
CA PHE A 113 0.86 11.54 1.81
C PHE A 113 1.56 11.00 3.04
N TYR A 114 2.62 10.21 2.85
CA TYR A 114 3.36 9.63 3.97
C TYR A 114 4.05 10.72 4.79
N ARG A 115 4.62 11.73 4.16
CA ARG A 115 5.28 12.82 4.89
C ARG A 115 4.29 13.60 5.75
N ARG A 116 3.09 13.86 5.25
CA ARG A 116 2.05 14.51 6.04
C ARG A 116 1.63 13.70 7.26
N HIS A 117 1.83 12.39 7.22
CA HIS A 117 1.46 11.49 8.31
C HIS A 117 2.64 11.11 9.18
N GLY A 118 3.72 11.88 9.14
CA GLY A 118 4.83 11.73 10.07
C GLY A 118 5.95 10.81 9.61
N PHE A 119 5.92 10.36 8.35
CA PHE A 119 7.02 9.55 7.81
C PHE A 119 8.15 10.45 7.32
N GLU A 120 9.38 10.00 7.55
CA GLU A 120 10.58 10.66 7.08
C GLU A 120 11.32 9.78 6.08
N ILE A 121 11.99 10.43 5.12
CA ILE A 121 12.81 9.73 4.13
C ILE A 121 14.15 9.38 4.78
N GLY A 122 14.50 8.08 4.78
CA GLY A 122 15.75 7.61 5.37
C GLY A 122 16.81 7.21 4.35
N GLY A 123 16.42 6.95 3.11
CA GLY A 123 17.34 6.53 2.07
C GLY A 123 16.63 6.17 0.79
N GLU A 124 17.40 5.69 -0.19
CA GLU A 124 16.88 5.26 -1.48
C GLU A 124 17.36 3.85 -1.81
N VAL A 125 16.51 3.07 -2.43
CA VAL A 125 16.86 1.72 -2.92
C VAL A 125 16.25 1.54 -4.30
N SER A 126 16.85 0.66 -5.09
CA SER A 126 16.29 0.27 -6.38
C SER A 126 15.29 -0.87 -6.17
N ASP A 127 14.11 -0.73 -6.75
CA ASP A 127 13.12 -1.81 -6.72
C ASP A 127 13.54 -2.93 -7.66
N PRO A 128 13.71 -4.17 -7.17
CA PRO A 128 14.19 -5.26 -8.02
C PRO A 128 13.23 -5.65 -9.14
N LEU A 129 11.94 -5.41 -8.98
CA LEU A 129 10.95 -5.75 -9.99
C LEU A 129 10.99 -4.79 -11.17
N THR A 130 11.07 -3.49 -10.89
CA THR A 130 10.92 -2.44 -11.91
C THR A 130 12.23 -1.72 -12.25
N GLY A 131 13.24 -1.81 -11.39
CA GLY A 131 14.48 -1.05 -11.51
C GLY A 131 14.37 0.43 -11.15
N HIS A 132 13.16 0.90 -10.82
CA HIS A 132 12.95 2.30 -10.42
C HIS A 132 13.33 2.51 -8.97
N LEU A 133 13.74 3.74 -8.63
CA LEU A 133 14.15 4.09 -7.27
C LEU A 133 12.94 4.25 -6.37
N GLN A 134 13.08 3.76 -5.13
CA GLN A 134 12.12 3.95 -4.07
C GLN A 134 12.78 4.64 -2.89
N TYR A 135 12.03 5.53 -2.23
CA TYR A 135 12.44 6.02 -0.91
C TYR A 135 12.14 4.96 0.14
N GLN A 136 13.08 4.77 1.06
CA GLN A 136 12.81 4.09 2.32
C GLN A 136 12.28 5.13 3.29
N MET A 137 11.07 4.93 3.78
CA MET A 137 10.42 5.90 4.67
C MET A 137 10.14 5.25 6.02
N HIS A 138 10.20 6.06 7.06
CA HIS A 138 10.13 5.60 8.43
C HIS A 138 9.23 6.51 9.26
N TYR A 139 8.37 5.88 10.07
CA TYR A 139 7.50 6.55 11.04
C TYR A 139 7.80 6.00 12.42
N GLN A 140 7.86 6.88 13.42
CA GLN A 140 7.99 6.48 14.82
C GLN A 140 7.01 7.29 15.65
N ALA A 141 6.23 6.59 16.46
CA ALA A 141 5.29 7.23 17.37
C ALA A 141 6.04 8.04 18.44
N VAL A 142 5.47 9.15 18.80
CA VAL A 142 6.05 10.06 19.82
C VAL A 142 5.75 9.55 21.22
#